data_b76c78cba3db683a7edafc801dced511
#
_entry.id   b76c78cba3db683a7edafc801dced511
#
_cell.length_a   1.000
_cell.length_b   1.000
_cell.length_c   1.000
_cell.angle_alpha   90.00
_cell.angle_beta   90.00
_cell.angle_gamma   90.00
#
_symmetry.space_group_name_H-M   'P 1'
#
loop_
_entity.id
_entity.type
_entity.pdbx_description
1 polymer ?
#
loop_
_entity_poly.entity_id
_entity_poly.type
_entity_poly.pdbx_seq_one_letter_code
_entity_poly.pdbx_strand_id
1 'polypeptide(L)'
;EATARHIEFDGRHARGVVYERAGDTDTVHARREVILCGGAVNTPALLMHSGIGPAAHLQEVDITPLIESPEVGANLQDHLGAYSSFHCLQSVSLNHLMRPDHAAAAYLKAVLFRRGLGAEIPIQGCAFLKTRDDLAIPDVQVTLMPGLLNRIVAFRPTHGFLIHVYQMRPASRGSITLRSANPNDKPVITANYL
;
A
#
# COMPACT_ATOMS: atom_id res chain seq x y z
N GLU A 1 -16.43 -11.85 -2.69
CA GLU A 1 -15.31 -11.47 -1.81
C GLU A 1 -15.39 -12.28 -0.52
N ALA A 2 -14.23 -12.63 0.07
CA ALA A 2 -14.10 -13.25 1.37
C ALA A 2 -13.01 -12.53 2.15
N THR A 3 -13.20 -12.37 3.46
CA THR A 3 -12.28 -11.70 4.35
C THR A 3 -11.76 -12.67 5.39
N ALA A 4 -10.42 -12.89 5.43
CA ALA A 4 -9.80 -13.69 6.47
C ALA A 4 -9.96 -12.99 7.84
N ARG A 5 -10.38 -13.75 8.85
CA ARG A 5 -10.63 -13.27 10.21
C ARG A 5 -9.48 -13.59 11.14
N HIS A 6 -9.08 -14.85 11.19
CA HIS A 6 -7.92 -15.33 11.94
C HIS A 6 -7.48 -16.70 11.41
N ILE A 7 -6.28 -17.09 11.78
CA ILE A 7 -5.74 -18.43 11.52
C ILE A 7 -6.23 -19.37 12.64
N GLU A 8 -6.75 -20.53 12.25
CA GLU A 8 -7.12 -21.59 13.18
C GLU A 8 -5.90 -22.42 13.56
N PHE A 9 -5.72 -22.66 14.86
CA PHE A 9 -4.61 -23.43 15.40
C PHE A 9 -5.07 -24.65 16.16
N ASP A 10 -4.27 -25.73 16.10
CA ASP A 10 -4.30 -26.87 17.04
C ASP A 10 -2.98 -26.83 17.81
N GLY A 11 -3.03 -26.37 19.05
CA GLY A 11 -1.84 -25.99 19.79
C GLY A 11 -1.05 -24.91 19.07
N ARG A 12 0.14 -25.25 18.57
CA ARG A 12 0.98 -24.32 17.77
C ARG A 12 1.00 -24.63 16.28
N HIS A 13 0.15 -25.53 15.83
CA HIS A 13 0.06 -25.95 14.43
C HIS A 13 -1.09 -25.23 13.71
N ALA A 14 -0.78 -24.49 12.65
CA ALA A 14 -1.79 -23.83 11.83
C ALA A 14 -2.59 -24.87 11.03
N ARG A 15 -3.91 -24.95 11.26
CA ARG A 15 -4.81 -25.91 10.61
C ARG A 15 -5.60 -25.34 9.47
N GLY A 16 -5.86 -24.04 9.49
CA GLY A 16 -6.71 -23.41 8.49
C GLY A 16 -6.86 -21.92 8.70
N VAL A 17 -7.80 -21.34 8.00
CA VAL A 17 -8.15 -19.92 8.08
C VAL A 17 -9.66 -19.81 8.23
N VAL A 18 -10.09 -19.10 9.26
CA VAL A 18 -11.47 -18.67 9.45
C VAL A 18 -11.68 -17.42 8.61
N TYR A 19 -12.71 -17.44 7.79
CA TYR A 19 -13.04 -16.32 6.91
C TYR A 19 -14.54 -16.01 6.94
N GLU A 20 -14.88 -14.78 6.58
CA GLU A 20 -16.26 -14.34 6.38
C GLU A 20 -16.53 -14.13 4.89
N ARG A 21 -17.68 -14.60 4.43
CA ARG A 21 -18.17 -14.39 3.08
C ARG A 21 -19.67 -14.13 3.11
N ALA A 22 -20.11 -13.01 2.58
CA ALA A 22 -21.50 -12.59 2.51
C ALA A 22 -22.25 -12.57 3.87
N GLY A 23 -21.51 -12.36 4.98
CA GLY A 23 -22.04 -12.37 6.34
C GLY A 23 -21.94 -13.70 7.07
N ASP A 24 -21.66 -14.80 6.36
CA ASP A 24 -21.43 -16.12 6.95
C ASP A 24 -19.95 -16.34 7.27
N THR A 25 -19.67 -16.96 8.39
CA THR A 25 -18.31 -17.36 8.81
C THR A 25 -18.12 -18.85 8.55
N ASP A 26 -17.01 -19.18 7.90
CA ASP A 26 -16.63 -20.57 7.59
C ASP A 26 -15.12 -20.77 7.75
N THR A 27 -14.65 -22.01 7.73
CA THR A 27 -13.24 -22.36 7.88
C THR A 27 -12.77 -23.18 6.69
N VAL A 28 -11.64 -22.78 6.13
CA VAL A 28 -10.92 -23.57 5.13
C VAL A 28 -9.68 -24.21 5.77
N HIS A 29 -9.61 -25.54 5.71
CA HIS A 29 -8.48 -26.27 6.30
C HIS A 29 -7.31 -26.40 5.33
N ALA A 30 -6.10 -26.18 5.85
CA ALA A 30 -4.85 -26.37 5.13
C ALA A 30 -4.39 -27.83 5.21
N ARG A 31 -3.96 -28.38 4.07
CA ARG A 31 -3.39 -29.74 4.01
C ARG A 31 -1.89 -29.80 4.38
N ARG A 32 -1.19 -28.69 4.25
CA ARG A 32 0.25 -28.58 4.51
C ARG A 32 0.60 -27.36 5.32
N GLU A 33 0.26 -26.16 4.83
CA GLU A 33 0.65 -24.87 5.42
C GLU A 33 -0.36 -23.77 5.08
N VAL A 34 -0.33 -22.69 5.87
CA VAL A 34 -1.04 -21.44 5.59
C VAL A 34 -0.02 -20.38 5.21
N ILE A 35 -0.16 -19.79 4.01
CA ILE A 35 0.75 -18.77 3.48
C ILE A 35 0.07 -17.41 3.57
N LEU A 36 0.70 -16.45 4.26
CA LEU A 36 0.17 -15.13 4.46
C LEU A 36 0.78 -14.14 3.45
N CYS A 37 -0.05 -13.59 2.58
CA CYS A 37 0.32 -12.62 1.55
C CYS A 37 -0.50 -11.33 1.66
N GLY A 38 -0.90 -10.92 2.88
CA GLY A 38 -1.75 -9.74 3.13
C GLY A 38 -1.01 -8.39 3.05
N GLY A 39 0.29 -8.39 2.79
CA GLY A 39 1.13 -7.19 2.74
C GLY A 39 1.52 -6.66 4.12
N ALA A 40 2.19 -5.50 4.14
CA ALA A 40 2.80 -4.93 5.33
C ALA A 40 1.80 -4.54 6.43
N VAL A 41 0.54 -4.31 6.09
CA VAL A 41 -0.51 -3.91 7.04
C VAL A 41 -1.37 -5.09 7.47
N ASN A 42 -1.90 -5.85 6.52
CA ASN A 42 -2.88 -6.88 6.85
C ASN A 42 -2.23 -8.18 7.38
N THR A 43 -1.00 -8.49 6.99
CA THR A 43 -0.31 -9.68 7.51
C THR A 43 -0.07 -9.58 9.02
N PRO A 44 0.54 -8.53 9.58
CA PRO A 44 0.67 -8.41 11.02
C PRO A 44 -0.68 -8.28 11.74
N ALA A 45 -1.67 -7.60 11.16
CA ALA A 45 -3.01 -7.53 11.74
C ALA A 45 -3.65 -8.93 11.85
N LEU A 46 -3.57 -9.74 10.80
CA LEU A 46 -4.10 -11.10 10.80
C LEU A 46 -3.35 -12.02 11.80
N LEU A 47 -2.03 -11.87 11.92
CA LEU A 47 -1.25 -12.58 12.93
C LEU A 47 -1.71 -12.22 14.35
N MET A 48 -1.87 -10.93 14.64
CA MET A 48 -2.34 -10.45 15.94
C MET A 48 -3.76 -10.92 16.25
N HIS A 49 -4.70 -10.86 15.30
CA HIS A 49 -6.05 -11.44 15.46
C HIS A 49 -6.02 -12.96 15.67
N SER A 50 -4.94 -13.63 15.30
CA SER A 50 -4.72 -15.07 15.51
C SER A 50 -3.96 -15.38 16.81
N GLY A 51 -3.74 -14.38 17.67
CA GLY A 51 -3.02 -14.53 18.92
C GLY A 51 -1.49 -14.56 18.79
N ILE A 52 -0.94 -14.15 17.64
CA ILE A 52 0.51 -14.08 17.40
C ILE A 52 0.95 -12.61 17.35
N GLY A 53 1.67 -12.17 18.36
CA GLY A 53 2.09 -10.77 18.45
C GLY A 53 2.61 -10.39 19.83
N PRO A 54 2.78 -9.07 20.11
CA PRO A 54 3.16 -8.58 21.43
C PRO A 54 2.08 -8.92 22.46
N ALA A 55 2.39 -9.79 23.43
CA ALA A 55 1.38 -10.31 24.36
C ALA A 55 0.67 -9.22 25.16
N ALA A 56 1.40 -8.19 25.61
CA ALA A 56 0.80 -7.06 26.33
C ALA A 56 -0.26 -6.33 25.48
N HIS A 57 0.07 -6.03 24.22
CA HIS A 57 -0.87 -5.38 23.31
C HIS A 57 -2.09 -6.26 22.98
N LEU A 58 -1.88 -7.58 22.78
CA LEU A 58 -2.99 -8.51 22.52
C LEU A 58 -3.96 -8.56 23.70
N GLN A 59 -3.44 -8.57 24.94
CA GLN A 59 -4.24 -8.53 26.16
C GLN A 59 -5.02 -7.19 26.30
N GLU A 60 -4.41 -6.05 25.95
CA GLU A 60 -5.07 -4.75 25.95
C GLU A 60 -6.30 -4.69 25.03
N VAL A 61 -6.32 -5.48 23.96
CA VAL A 61 -7.43 -5.56 23.01
C VAL A 61 -8.28 -6.82 23.16
N ASP A 62 -8.23 -7.48 24.33
CA ASP A 62 -9.00 -8.69 24.66
C ASP A 62 -8.73 -9.91 23.77
N ILE A 63 -7.52 -10.03 23.23
CA ILE A 63 -7.06 -11.21 22.48
C ILE A 63 -6.13 -12.03 23.36
N THR A 64 -6.42 -13.33 23.52
CA THR A 64 -5.56 -14.26 24.24
C THR A 64 -4.28 -14.53 23.44
N PRO A 65 -3.08 -14.21 23.96
CA PRO A 65 -1.82 -14.53 23.28
C PRO A 65 -1.62 -16.03 23.16
N LEU A 66 -1.37 -16.49 21.93
CA LEU A 66 -1.00 -17.89 21.63
C LEU A 66 0.52 -18.03 21.51
N ILE A 67 1.15 -17.09 20.80
CA ILE A 67 2.59 -17.05 20.58
C ILE A 67 3.07 -15.62 20.80
N GLU A 68 3.96 -15.44 21.78
CA GLU A 68 4.66 -14.17 21.98
C GLU A 68 5.58 -13.90 20.79
N SER A 69 5.37 -12.78 20.10
CA SER A 69 6.17 -12.33 18.97
C SER A 69 6.19 -10.80 18.94
N PRO A 70 7.09 -10.15 19.70
CA PRO A 70 7.07 -8.71 19.90
C PRO A 70 7.35 -7.91 18.63
N GLU A 71 7.97 -8.51 17.61
CA GLU A 71 8.27 -7.85 16.34
C GLU A 71 7.08 -7.83 15.36
N VAL A 72 5.99 -8.54 15.63
CA VAL A 72 4.80 -8.49 14.78
C VAL A 72 4.15 -7.12 14.89
N GLY A 73 4.06 -6.43 13.76
CA GLY A 73 3.57 -5.05 13.66
C GLY A 73 4.61 -3.98 13.99
N ALA A 74 5.81 -4.35 14.45
CA ALA A 74 6.89 -3.40 14.70
C ALA A 74 7.68 -3.07 13.43
N ASN A 75 8.57 -2.09 13.54
CA ASN A 75 9.57 -1.75 12.53
C ASN A 75 8.98 -1.36 11.15
N LEU A 76 7.79 -0.78 11.12
CA LEU A 76 7.18 -0.27 9.89
C LEU A 76 8.07 0.79 9.25
N GLN A 77 8.34 0.63 7.97
CA GLN A 77 9.07 1.59 7.15
C GLN A 77 8.19 2.01 5.97
N ASP A 78 8.11 3.30 5.72
CA ASP A 78 7.38 3.84 4.59
C ASP A 78 8.09 5.09 4.04
N HIS A 79 7.92 5.36 2.76
CA HIS A 79 8.57 6.47 2.09
C HIS A 79 7.81 7.78 2.33
N LEU A 80 8.41 8.72 3.06
CA LEU A 80 7.92 10.09 3.08
C LEU A 80 8.22 10.74 1.74
N GLY A 81 7.18 11.19 1.05
CA GLY A 81 7.29 11.85 -0.24
C GLY A 81 6.66 13.24 -0.25
N ALA A 82 7.25 14.11 -1.05
CA ALA A 82 6.71 15.42 -1.37
C ALA A 82 6.57 15.57 -2.89
N TYR A 83 5.62 16.36 -3.33
CA TYR A 83 5.47 16.67 -4.74
C TYR A 83 5.30 18.16 -5.00
N SER A 84 5.80 18.58 -6.15
CA SER A 84 5.58 19.93 -6.70
C SER A 84 4.94 19.83 -8.06
N SER A 85 3.92 20.65 -8.27
CA SER A 85 3.18 20.73 -9.54
C SER A 85 3.50 22.01 -10.27
N PHE A 86 3.73 21.92 -11.56
CA PHE A 86 4.07 23.04 -12.43
C PHE A 86 3.08 23.12 -13.60
N HIS A 87 2.59 24.33 -13.89
CA HIS A 87 1.75 24.57 -15.05
C HIS A 87 2.60 24.75 -16.30
N CYS A 88 2.19 24.11 -17.40
CA CYS A 88 2.79 24.32 -18.71
C CYS A 88 2.02 25.40 -19.47
N LEU A 89 2.74 26.30 -20.10
CA LEU A 89 2.16 27.31 -21.00
C LEU A 89 1.70 26.69 -22.33
N GLN A 90 2.20 25.54 -22.68
CA GLN A 90 1.85 24.77 -23.88
C GLN A 90 1.11 23.48 -23.54
N SER A 91 0.30 22.99 -24.46
CA SER A 91 -0.51 21.78 -24.32
C SER A 91 0.31 20.50 -24.58
N VAL A 92 1.36 20.29 -23.78
CA VAL A 92 2.34 19.18 -23.96
C VAL A 92 2.21 18.04 -22.94
N SER A 93 1.30 18.15 -21.98
CA SER A 93 1.15 17.14 -20.93
C SER A 93 0.07 16.11 -21.23
N LEU A 94 0.05 15.00 -20.47
CA LEU A 94 -0.96 13.95 -20.56
C LEU A 94 -2.36 14.40 -20.10
N ASN A 95 -2.53 15.61 -19.62
CA ASN A 95 -3.83 16.13 -19.19
C ASN A 95 -4.87 16.17 -20.31
N HIS A 96 -4.45 16.16 -21.58
CA HIS A 96 -5.40 16.01 -22.70
C HIS A 96 -6.16 14.67 -22.65
N LEU A 97 -5.60 13.62 -22.03
CA LEU A 97 -6.29 12.34 -21.82
C LEU A 97 -7.42 12.41 -20.79
N MET A 98 -7.54 13.51 -20.03
CA MET A 98 -8.67 13.73 -19.14
C MET A 98 -9.96 14.09 -19.89
N ARG A 99 -9.87 14.42 -21.18
CA ARG A 99 -11.04 14.55 -22.05
C ARG A 99 -11.64 13.18 -22.32
N PRO A 100 -12.96 12.97 -22.17
CA PRO A 100 -13.59 11.66 -22.33
C PRO A 100 -13.36 11.01 -23.71
N ASP A 101 -13.35 11.80 -24.76
CA ASP A 101 -13.10 11.34 -26.14
C ASP A 101 -11.67 10.81 -26.31
N HIS A 102 -10.68 11.53 -25.79
CA HIS A 102 -9.27 11.11 -25.82
C HIS A 102 -9.00 9.92 -24.90
N ALA A 103 -9.60 9.91 -23.70
CA ALA A 103 -9.52 8.77 -22.78
C ALA A 103 -10.09 7.51 -23.40
N ALA A 104 -11.28 7.58 -24.01
CA ALA A 104 -11.90 6.45 -24.69
C ALA A 104 -11.05 5.92 -25.85
N ALA A 105 -10.49 6.81 -26.68
CA ALA A 105 -9.61 6.45 -27.78
C ALA A 105 -8.32 5.79 -27.27
N ALA A 106 -7.70 6.33 -26.22
CA ALA A 106 -6.50 5.76 -25.60
C ALA A 106 -6.78 4.38 -24.99
N TYR A 107 -7.91 4.23 -24.29
CA TYR A 107 -8.34 2.96 -23.72
C TYR A 107 -8.61 1.90 -24.82
N LEU A 108 -9.34 2.26 -25.86
CA LEU A 108 -9.64 1.36 -26.99
C LEU A 108 -8.35 0.90 -27.69
N LYS A 109 -7.41 1.82 -27.91
CA LYS A 109 -6.08 1.50 -28.46
C LYS A 109 -5.27 0.56 -27.55
N ALA A 110 -5.33 0.77 -26.25
CA ALA A 110 -4.65 -0.08 -25.27
C ALA A 110 -5.23 -1.51 -25.28
N VAL A 111 -6.56 -1.65 -25.32
CA VAL A 111 -7.24 -2.95 -25.35
C VAL A 111 -7.00 -3.70 -26.67
N LEU A 112 -7.15 -3.03 -27.81
CA LEU A 112 -7.04 -3.68 -29.12
C LEU A 112 -5.59 -3.97 -29.52
N PHE A 113 -4.67 -3.07 -29.22
CA PHE A 113 -3.29 -3.13 -29.71
C PHE A 113 -2.25 -3.33 -28.60
N ARG A 114 -2.64 -3.35 -27.32
CA ARG A 114 -1.77 -3.47 -26.14
C ARG A 114 -0.62 -2.46 -26.14
N ARG A 115 -0.86 -1.23 -26.60
CA ARG A 115 0.14 -0.16 -26.69
C ARG A 115 -0.50 1.23 -26.63
N GLY A 116 0.35 2.23 -26.44
CA GLY A 116 -0.02 3.63 -26.32
C GLY A 116 -0.31 4.05 -24.86
N LEU A 117 -0.56 5.33 -24.69
CA LEU A 117 -0.65 5.98 -23.36
C LEU A 117 -1.67 5.34 -22.39
N GLY A 118 -2.69 4.66 -22.89
CA GLY A 118 -3.63 3.93 -22.05
C GLY A 118 -3.10 2.58 -21.52
N ALA A 119 -1.97 2.10 -22.04
CA ALA A 119 -1.31 0.86 -21.62
C ALA A 119 0.00 1.12 -20.84
N GLU A 120 0.38 2.37 -20.64
CA GLU A 120 1.62 2.77 -20.00
C GLU A 120 1.36 3.40 -18.63
N ILE A 121 2.32 3.24 -17.72
CA ILE A 121 2.31 3.96 -16.45
C ILE A 121 2.61 5.44 -16.73
N PRO A 122 1.89 6.39 -16.11
CA PRO A 122 2.08 7.82 -16.36
C PRO A 122 3.35 8.40 -15.67
N ILE A 123 4.39 7.60 -15.52
CA ILE A 123 5.71 7.98 -15.00
C ILE A 123 6.70 7.84 -16.15
N GLN A 124 7.17 8.96 -16.69
CA GLN A 124 8.03 8.96 -17.87
C GLN A 124 9.50 9.22 -17.57
N GLY A 125 9.81 9.64 -16.37
CA GLY A 125 11.18 9.86 -15.93
C GLY A 125 11.36 9.46 -14.48
N CYS A 126 12.49 8.82 -14.19
CA CYS A 126 12.87 8.46 -12.84
C CYS A 126 14.38 8.67 -12.68
N ALA A 127 14.78 9.29 -11.58
CA ALA A 127 16.18 9.47 -11.20
C ALA A 127 16.39 9.01 -9.77
N PHE A 128 17.53 8.38 -9.52
CA PHE A 128 18.00 8.01 -8.21
C PHE A 128 19.21 8.85 -7.88
N LEU A 129 19.12 9.65 -6.84
CA LEU A 129 20.12 10.66 -6.49
C LEU A 129 20.65 10.42 -5.08
N LYS A 130 21.88 10.86 -4.85
CA LYS A 130 22.49 10.96 -3.53
C LYS A 130 22.33 12.40 -3.03
N THR A 131 21.82 12.56 -1.80
CA THR A 131 21.73 13.88 -1.17
C THR A 131 23.07 14.35 -0.59
N ARG A 132 24.04 13.42 -0.44
CA ARG A 132 25.39 13.68 0.04
C ARG A 132 26.39 12.78 -0.69
N ASP A 133 27.60 13.28 -0.90
CA ASP A 133 28.66 12.57 -1.63
C ASP A 133 29.20 11.33 -0.89
N ASP A 134 29.11 11.33 0.44
CA ASP A 134 29.57 10.22 1.30
C ASP A 134 28.67 8.99 1.28
N LEU A 135 27.46 9.08 0.69
CA LEU A 135 26.57 7.95 0.61
C LEU A 135 27.06 6.92 -0.42
N ALA A 136 27.07 5.64 -0.04
CA ALA A 136 27.42 4.55 -0.95
C ALA A 136 26.42 4.38 -2.09
N ILE A 137 25.13 4.58 -1.80
CA ILE A 137 24.00 4.36 -2.71
C ILE A 137 23.05 5.55 -2.69
N PRO A 138 22.24 5.77 -3.75
CA PRO A 138 21.18 6.77 -3.77
C PRO A 138 20.20 6.61 -2.61
N ASP A 139 19.80 7.74 -2.02
CA ASP A 139 18.86 7.81 -0.91
C ASP A 139 17.57 8.54 -1.24
N VAL A 140 17.50 9.18 -2.42
CA VAL A 140 16.33 9.90 -2.92
C VAL A 140 15.96 9.39 -4.30
N GLN A 141 14.67 9.18 -4.53
CA GLN A 141 14.08 8.94 -5.85
C GLN A 141 13.27 10.16 -6.27
N VAL A 142 13.48 10.58 -7.50
CA VAL A 142 12.73 11.64 -8.16
C VAL A 142 11.98 11.05 -9.33
N THR A 143 10.67 11.27 -9.41
CA THR A 143 9.85 10.83 -10.54
C THR A 143 9.19 12.02 -11.23
N LEU A 144 9.15 11.98 -12.55
CA LEU A 144 8.46 12.95 -13.39
C LEU A 144 7.19 12.33 -13.95
N MET A 145 6.06 12.96 -13.65
CA MET A 145 4.77 12.64 -14.25
C MET A 145 4.36 13.81 -15.16
N PRO A 146 4.21 13.61 -16.46
CA PRO A 146 3.82 14.66 -17.40
C PRO A 146 2.32 14.95 -17.38
N GLY A 147 1.79 15.19 -16.19
CA GLY A 147 0.39 15.50 -15.93
C GLY A 147 0.20 16.07 -14.54
N LEU A 148 -0.88 16.82 -14.34
CA LEU A 148 -1.30 17.31 -13.05
C LEU A 148 -2.29 16.32 -12.42
N LEU A 149 -2.06 15.91 -11.18
CA LEU A 149 -3.03 15.22 -10.35
C LEU A 149 -4.02 16.24 -9.78
N ASN A 150 -4.89 16.80 -10.62
CA ASN A 150 -5.99 17.60 -10.12
C ASN A 150 -7.01 16.66 -9.48
N ARG A 151 -7.31 16.91 -8.20
CA ARG A 151 -8.53 16.38 -7.59
C ARG A 151 -9.69 16.72 -8.53
N ILE A 152 -10.24 15.71 -9.15
CA ILE A 152 -11.54 15.49 -9.83
C ILE A 152 -12.52 16.72 -9.93
N VAL A 153 -12.08 17.95 -9.91
CA VAL A 153 -12.94 19.12 -10.02
C VAL A 153 -12.48 19.98 -11.18
N ALA A 154 -13.24 19.84 -12.23
CA ALA A 154 -13.27 20.61 -13.45
C ALA A 154 -12.50 20.03 -14.63
N PHE A 155 -13.25 19.63 -15.63
CA PHE A 155 -12.91 19.35 -17.03
C PHE A 155 -12.17 20.50 -17.76
N ARG A 156 -11.33 21.23 -17.07
CA ARG A 156 -10.47 22.21 -17.71
C ARG A 156 -9.14 21.54 -18.03
N PRO A 157 -8.76 21.45 -19.29
CA PRO A 157 -7.46 20.91 -19.69
C PRO A 157 -6.35 21.88 -19.31
N THR A 158 -6.00 21.90 -18.04
CA THR A 158 -4.82 22.61 -17.57
C THR A 158 -3.64 21.69 -17.78
N HIS A 159 -2.68 22.11 -18.59
CA HIS A 159 -1.48 21.34 -18.85
C HIS A 159 -0.42 21.61 -17.79
N GLY A 160 0.33 20.58 -17.46
CA GLY A 160 1.39 20.67 -16.45
C GLY A 160 2.10 19.35 -16.22
N PHE A 161 3.02 19.36 -15.30
CA PHE A 161 3.75 18.18 -14.86
C PHE A 161 3.92 18.21 -13.35
N LEU A 162 4.19 17.05 -12.79
CA LEU A 162 4.41 16.83 -11.37
C LEU A 162 5.78 16.20 -11.19
N ILE A 163 6.56 16.74 -10.27
CA ILE A 163 7.77 16.13 -9.76
C ILE A 163 7.45 15.59 -8.38
N HIS A 164 7.64 14.29 -8.19
CA HIS A 164 7.52 13.61 -6.92
C HIS A 164 8.90 13.19 -6.43
N VAL A 165 9.24 13.58 -5.21
CA VAL A 165 10.50 13.28 -4.56
C VAL A 165 10.22 12.53 -3.28
N TYR A 166 10.89 11.41 -3.06
CA TYR A 166 10.74 10.67 -1.81
C TYR A 166 12.04 10.01 -1.37
N GLN A 167 12.15 9.91 -0.05
CA GLN A 167 13.27 9.27 0.62
C GLN A 167 13.13 7.75 0.48
N MET A 168 14.17 7.08 -0.03
CA MET A 168 14.15 5.64 -0.27
C MET A 168 14.53 4.81 0.95
N ARG A 169 15.24 5.40 1.91
CA ARG A 169 15.77 4.72 3.09
C ARG A 169 15.53 5.55 4.35
N PRO A 170 14.26 5.64 4.79
CA PRO A 170 13.95 6.40 6.00
C PRO A 170 14.60 5.75 7.22
N ALA A 171 15.10 6.58 8.14
CA ALA A 171 15.54 6.14 9.45
C ALA A 171 14.38 5.91 10.41
N SER A 172 13.23 6.53 10.12
CA SER A 172 12.00 6.39 10.90
C SER A 172 11.51 4.93 10.95
N ARG A 173 10.99 4.54 12.10
CA ARG A 173 10.38 3.24 12.35
C ARG A 173 9.03 3.45 13.00
N GLY A 174 8.00 2.90 12.39
CA GLY A 174 6.64 2.95 12.85
C GLY A 174 6.14 1.59 13.33
N SER A 175 4.83 1.51 13.52
CA SER A 175 4.17 0.28 13.97
C SER A 175 2.78 0.12 13.37
N ILE A 176 2.34 -1.13 13.35
CA ILE A 176 0.96 -1.55 13.08
C ILE A 176 0.45 -2.21 14.36
N THR A 177 -0.67 -1.74 14.89
CA THR A 177 -1.31 -2.33 16.07
C THR A 177 -2.80 -2.55 15.82
N LEU A 178 -3.44 -3.41 16.57
CA LEU A 178 -4.89 -3.59 16.50
C LEU A 178 -5.60 -2.45 17.23
N ARG A 179 -6.75 -2.07 16.72
CA ARG A 179 -7.65 -1.13 17.39
C ARG A 179 -8.52 -1.84 18.43
N SER A 180 -8.92 -3.07 18.15
CA SER A 180 -9.78 -3.92 18.99
C SER A 180 -9.65 -5.39 18.56
N ALA A 181 -10.30 -6.31 19.27
CA ALA A 181 -10.44 -7.70 18.86
C ALA A 181 -11.32 -7.90 17.62
N ASN A 182 -12.10 -6.90 17.21
CA ASN A 182 -12.97 -7.00 16.04
C ASN A 182 -12.17 -6.91 14.74
N PRO A 183 -12.10 -7.98 13.92
CA PRO A 183 -11.32 -7.99 12.68
C PRO A 183 -11.88 -7.09 11.57
N ASN A 184 -13.04 -6.46 11.75
CA ASN A 184 -13.56 -5.44 10.85
C ASN A 184 -12.97 -4.06 11.13
N ASP A 185 -12.41 -3.84 12.31
CA ASP A 185 -11.80 -2.57 12.66
C ASP A 185 -10.43 -2.46 11.97
N LYS A 186 -10.22 -1.33 11.29
CA LYS A 186 -8.95 -1.08 10.64
C LYS A 186 -7.83 -0.98 11.69
N PRO A 187 -6.67 -1.58 11.45
CA PRO A 187 -5.53 -1.45 12.35
C PRO A 187 -5.09 0.02 12.50
N VAL A 188 -4.44 0.31 13.59
CA VAL A 188 -3.79 1.60 13.82
C VAL A 188 -2.41 1.57 13.18
N ILE A 189 -2.15 2.53 12.29
CA ILE A 189 -0.87 2.68 11.59
C ILE A 189 -0.19 3.92 12.14
N THR A 190 0.95 3.73 12.79
CA THR A 190 1.80 4.82 13.27
C THR A 190 3.06 4.82 12.43
N ALA A 191 3.13 5.68 11.43
CA ALA A 191 4.25 5.71 10.48
C ALA A 191 5.53 6.30 11.08
N ASN A 192 5.39 7.27 11.99
CA ASN A 192 6.49 7.93 12.71
C ASN A 192 7.55 8.51 11.75
N TYR A 193 7.10 9.26 10.74
CA TYR A 193 7.95 9.77 9.65
C TYR A 193 9.03 10.77 10.09
N LEU A 194 8.81 11.58 11.15
CA LEU A 194 9.66 12.68 11.60
C LEU A 194 9.96 12.60 13.10
#